data_2d00afef6b089ea4edfbdf2e07b25f62
#
_entry.id   2d00afef6b089ea4edfbdf2e07b25f62
#
_cell.length_a   1.000
_cell.length_b   1.000
_cell.length_c   1.000
_cell.angle_alpha   90.00
_cell.angle_beta   90.00
_cell.angle_gamma   90.00
#
_symmetry.space_group_name_H-M   'P 1'
#
loop_
_entity.id
_entity.type
_entity.pdbx_description
1 polymer ?
#
loop_
_entity_poly.entity_id
_entity_poly.type
_entity_poly.pdbx_seq_one_letter_code
_entity_poly.pdbx_strand_id
1 'polypeptide(L)' 'MIGSIYRCEICGEESGKPAHWVVVHCDSAQLTIFKWTKEAADAPGARHYCGEAHAQVYISRWLEAACS' A
#
# COMPACT_ATOMS: atom_id res chain seq x y z
N MET A 1 25.23 -6.18 2.07
CA MET A 1 24.14 -5.44 2.67
C MET A 1 22.82 -5.67 1.94
N ILE A 2 21.82 -5.94 2.66
CA ILE A 2 20.55 -6.26 2.06
C ILE A 2 19.60 -5.09 2.20
N GLY A 3 19.12 -4.62 1.06
CA GLY A 3 18.08 -3.62 1.05
C GLY A 3 16.75 -4.28 0.78
N SER A 4 15.71 -3.74 1.36
CA SER A 4 14.37 -4.18 1.03
C SER A 4 13.90 -3.44 -0.20
N ILE A 5 13.22 -4.17 -1.08
CA ILE A 5 12.61 -3.57 -2.25
C ILE A 5 11.10 -3.68 -2.09
N TYR A 6 10.42 -2.57 -2.27
CA TYR A 6 8.97 -2.51 -2.15
C TYR A 6 8.37 -2.34 -3.53
N ARG A 7 7.23 -2.93 -3.73
CA ARG A 7 6.59 -3.00 -5.03
C ARG A 7 5.17 -2.46 -4.96
N CYS A 8 4.82 -1.62 -5.92
CA CYS A 8 3.47 -1.11 -6.03
C CYS A 8 2.51 -2.23 -6.44
N GLU A 9 1.39 -2.34 -5.74
CA GLU A 9 0.42 -3.39 -6.02
C GLU A 9 -0.37 -3.15 -7.31
N ILE A 10 -0.32 -1.93 -7.82
CA ILE A 10 -1.09 -1.58 -9.02
C ILE A 10 -0.25 -1.64 -10.29
N CYS A 11 0.88 -0.94 -10.29
CA CYS A 11 1.69 -0.83 -11.51
C CYS A 11 2.93 -1.73 -11.49
N GLY A 12 3.27 -2.32 -10.36
CA GLY A 12 4.43 -3.17 -10.25
C GLY A 12 5.75 -2.45 -10.16
N GLU A 13 5.73 -1.12 -10.03
CA GLU A 13 6.97 -0.37 -9.89
C GLU A 13 7.66 -0.74 -8.58
N GLU A 14 8.97 -0.85 -8.63
CA GLU A 14 9.76 -1.24 -7.46
C GLU A 14 10.67 -0.10 -7.03
N SER A 15 10.87 0.04 -5.73
CA SER A 15 11.78 1.04 -5.18
C SER A 15 12.38 0.55 -3.89
N GLY A 16 13.67 0.81 -3.72
CA GLY A 16 14.35 0.52 -2.47
C GLY A 16 14.27 1.66 -1.47
N LYS A 17 13.89 2.84 -1.94
CA LYS A 17 13.77 4.03 -1.08
C LYS A 17 12.52 4.82 -1.43
N PRO A 18 11.35 4.24 -1.21
CA PRO A 18 10.10 4.94 -1.53
C PRO A 18 9.88 6.08 -0.54
N ALA A 19 9.95 7.31 -1.03
CA ALA A 19 9.83 8.48 -0.19
C ALA A 19 8.41 9.02 -0.11
N HIS A 20 7.66 8.86 -1.18
CA HIS A 20 6.30 9.40 -1.27
C HIS A 20 5.26 8.33 -1.56
N TRP A 21 5.61 7.11 -1.27
CA TRP A 21 4.69 6.00 -1.43
C TRP A 21 3.67 5.99 -0.29
N VAL A 22 2.62 5.23 -0.48
CA VAL A 22 1.53 5.11 0.48
C VAL A 22 1.40 3.65 0.91
N VAL A 23 1.14 3.44 2.18
CA VAL A 23 0.91 2.11 2.72
C VAL A 23 -0.56 2.00 3.14
N VAL A 24 -1.19 0.91 2.75
CA VAL A 24 -2.57 0.64 3.11
C VAL A 24 -2.64 -0.64 3.92
N HIS A 25 -3.30 -0.56 5.06
CA HIS A 25 -3.58 -1.73 5.89
C HIS A 25 -5.05 -2.08 5.75
N CYS A 26 -5.33 -3.31 5.37
CA CYS A 26 -6.70 -3.79 5.21
C CYS A 26 -7.03 -4.73 6.36
N ASP A 27 -8.09 -4.40 7.09
CA ASP A 27 -8.64 -5.25 8.12
C ASP A 27 -9.98 -5.80 7.62
N SER A 28 -10.65 -6.62 8.41
CA SER A 28 -11.87 -7.31 7.98
C SER A 28 -12.96 -6.37 7.51
N ALA A 29 -13.09 -5.20 8.13
CA ALA A 29 -14.11 -4.23 7.74
C ALA A 29 -13.56 -2.81 7.74
N GLN A 30 -12.26 -2.65 7.75
CA GLN A 30 -11.65 -1.35 7.89
C GLN A 30 -10.41 -1.24 7.04
N LEU A 31 -10.19 -0.06 6.49
CA LEU A 31 -9.04 0.24 5.68
C LEU A 31 -8.33 1.45 6.27
N THR A 32 -7.05 1.34 6.52
CA THR A 32 -6.28 2.42 7.08
C THR A 32 -5.15 2.80 6.12
N ILE A 33 -4.96 4.08 5.91
CA ILE A 33 -3.97 4.61 4.97
C ILE A 33 -2.90 5.35 5.77
N PHE A 34 -1.65 5.04 5.47
CA PHE A 34 -0.51 5.66 6.13
C PHE A 34 0.39 6.30 5.10
N LYS A 35 1.02 7.40 5.47
CA LYS A 35 2.17 7.87 4.71
C LYS A 35 3.28 6.85 4.86
N TRP A 36 4.20 6.84 3.91
CA TRP A 36 5.25 5.84 3.93
C TRP A 36 6.10 5.94 5.19
N THR A 37 6.14 4.86 5.93
CA THR A 37 7.12 4.65 7.00
C THR A 37 7.56 3.21 6.90
N LYS A 38 8.78 2.95 7.31
CA LYS A 38 9.29 1.59 7.27
C LYS A 38 8.49 0.67 8.16
N GLU A 39 8.06 1.16 9.31
CA GLU A 39 7.29 0.37 10.25
C GLU A 39 5.95 -0.05 9.64
N ALA A 40 5.25 0.89 9.01
CA ALA A 40 3.99 0.58 8.38
C ALA A 40 4.18 -0.36 7.19
N ALA A 41 5.23 -0.13 6.41
CA ALA A 41 5.49 -0.92 5.22
C ALA A 41 5.86 -2.36 5.55
N ASP A 42 6.53 -2.58 6.66
CA ASP A 42 6.97 -3.91 7.06
C ASP A 42 5.95 -4.65 7.91
N ALA A 43 4.84 -4.01 8.26
CA ALA A 43 3.80 -4.65 9.06
C ALA A 43 3.11 -5.77 8.28
N PRO A 44 2.67 -6.83 8.96
CA PRO A 44 1.95 -7.91 8.29
C PRO A 44 0.69 -7.39 7.61
N GLY A 45 0.47 -7.80 6.37
CA GLY A 45 -0.69 -7.39 5.62
C GLY A 45 -0.60 -6.02 5.00
N ALA A 46 0.55 -5.36 5.09
CA ALA A 46 0.73 -4.04 4.49
C ALA A 46 0.76 -4.14 2.97
N ARG A 47 0.10 -3.20 2.31
CA ARG A 47 0.11 -3.09 0.86
C ARG A 47 0.78 -1.79 0.48
N HIS A 48 1.56 -1.82 -0.58
CA HIS A 48 2.41 -0.70 -0.97
C HIS A 48 1.94 -0.11 -2.30
N TYR A 49 1.85 1.22 -2.36
CA TYR A 49 1.43 1.91 -3.57
C TYR A 49 2.39 3.06 -3.84
N CYS A 50 2.74 3.26 -5.09
CA CYS A 50 3.74 4.25 -5.45
C CYS A 50 3.21 5.69 -5.40
N GLY A 51 1.92 5.87 -5.14
CA GLY A 51 1.33 7.18 -4.99
C GLY A 51 -0.11 7.06 -4.56
N GLU A 52 -0.70 8.17 -4.15
CA GLU A 52 -2.08 8.14 -3.67
C GLU A 52 -3.07 7.76 -4.76
N ALA A 53 -2.77 8.08 -6.02
CA ALA A 53 -3.66 7.72 -7.11
C ALA A 53 -3.85 6.20 -7.18
N HIS A 54 -2.77 5.45 -7.06
CA HIS A 54 -2.85 4.00 -7.06
C HIS A 54 -3.47 3.46 -5.79
N ALA A 55 -3.20 4.09 -4.65
CA ALA A 55 -3.86 3.71 -3.41
C ALA A 55 -5.36 3.90 -3.53
N GLN A 56 -5.81 4.98 -4.16
CA GLN A 56 -7.23 5.22 -4.37
C GLN A 56 -7.88 4.18 -5.28
N VAL A 57 -7.15 3.70 -6.28
CA VAL A 57 -7.65 2.63 -7.13
C VAL A 57 -7.94 1.39 -6.29
N TYR A 58 -7.02 1.03 -5.40
CA TYR A 58 -7.24 -0.12 -4.53
C TYR A 58 -8.41 0.11 -3.58
N ILE A 59 -8.49 1.29 -3.00
CA ILE A 59 -9.57 1.63 -2.07
C ILE A 59 -10.92 1.52 -2.78
N SER A 60 -11.01 2.03 -4.00
CA SER A 60 -12.24 1.97 -4.77
C SER A 60 -12.67 0.52 -5.01
N ARG A 61 -11.72 -0.32 -5.41
CA ARG A 61 -12.01 -1.74 -5.64
C ARG A 61 -12.41 -2.46 -4.36
N TRP A 62 -11.73 -2.12 -3.27
CA TRP A 62 -12.03 -2.73 -1.98
C TRP A 62 -13.45 -2.37 -1.54
N LEU A 63 -13.86 -1.11 -1.70
CA LEU A 63 -15.18 -0.69 -1.34
C LEU A 63 -16.26 -1.37 -2.19
N GLU A 64 -16.00 -1.51 -3.49
CA GLU A 64 -16.93 -2.20 -4.36
C GLU A 64 -17.11 -3.66 -3.94
N ALA A 65 -16.02 -4.33 -3.63
CA ALA A 65 -16.08 -5.72 -3.20
C ALA A 65 -16.78 -5.86 -1.86
N ALA A 66 -16.55 -4.93 -0.95
CA ALA A 66 -17.16 -4.99 0.37
C ALA A 66 -18.65 -4.66 0.33
N CYS A 67 -19.06 -3.88 -0.65
CA CYS A 67 -20.47 -3.47 -0.78
C CYS A 67 -21.32 -4.43 -1.61
N SER A 68 -20.67 -5.33 -2.30
CA SER A 68 -21.42 -6.26 -3.17
C SER A 68 -21.93 -7.50 -2.47
#